data_4d9b1c3e176464bdba8634da7d4b8f61
#
_entry.id   4d9b1c3e176464bdba8634da7d4b8f61
#
_cell.length_a   1.000
_cell.length_b   1.000
_cell.length_c   1.000
_cell.angle_alpha   90.00
_cell.angle_beta   90.00
_cell.angle_gamma   90.00
#
_symmetry.space_group_name_H-M   'P 1'
#
loop_
_entity.id
_entity.type
_entity.pdbx_description
1 polymer ?
#
loop_
_entity_poly.entity_id
_entity_poly.type
_entity_poly.pdbx_seq_one_letter_code
_entity_poly.pdbx_strand_id
1 'polypeptide(L)'
;MKGLWLENNQLELRTNIPIPEPPPGEALVRILRAGICHTDLELIKGYYPYTGIIGHEFVGIVEQGPQQLINQRVVGEINAACGTCRFCRRGQPTHCENRTVLGIVNRNGAFAEYLSLPIENLHLVPENVSTAAATFTEPIAAALEIQQQIQIGKDDRVLVVGDGKLGQLIAQTLALTSCELLVVGRHKEKLTNLSAKGIKTGLADSVTDRYFDISVDCTGNPEGFNIARRALRPRGTLILKSTYAGNLSLDASSLVVDEITLIGSRCGPFVPALELLATEKVDVQYLIDSYYPLSQGLEAFEKAKTKGVLKVLLEMSS
;
A
#
# COMPACT_ATOMS: atom_id res chain seq x y z
N MET A 1 -9.56 7.90 24.03
CA MET A 1 -8.38 7.27 23.45
C MET A 1 -7.42 8.30 22.86
N LYS A 2 -6.15 7.91 22.66
CA LYS A 2 -5.15 8.70 21.95
C LYS A 2 -5.22 8.41 20.45
N GLY A 3 -4.87 9.41 19.62
CA GLY A 3 -4.78 9.24 18.17
C GLY A 3 -4.12 10.45 17.49
N LEU A 4 -3.57 10.21 16.30
CA LEU A 4 -3.03 11.27 15.44
C LEU A 4 -4.15 11.83 14.57
N TRP A 5 -4.51 13.05 14.87
CA TRP A 5 -5.62 13.77 14.24
C TRP A 5 -5.09 14.77 13.22
N LEU A 6 -5.59 14.67 11.99
CA LEU A 6 -5.34 15.63 10.93
C LEU A 6 -6.52 16.60 10.80
N GLU A 7 -6.24 17.88 10.86
CA GLU A 7 -7.21 18.95 10.63
C GLU A 7 -6.53 20.17 10.03
N ASN A 8 -7.09 20.76 8.99
CA ASN A 8 -6.51 21.91 8.29
C ASN A 8 -5.04 21.69 7.88
N ASN A 9 -4.70 20.48 7.42
CA ASN A 9 -3.34 20.04 7.06
C ASN A 9 -2.33 20.05 8.23
N GLN A 10 -2.82 20.14 9.45
CA GLN A 10 -1.99 20.05 10.66
C GLN A 10 -2.25 18.71 11.36
N LEU A 11 -1.19 17.97 11.62
CA LEU A 11 -1.23 16.72 12.35
C LEU A 11 -0.90 16.97 13.82
N GLU A 12 -1.75 16.48 14.71
CA GLU A 12 -1.55 16.60 16.16
C GLU A 12 -1.88 15.30 16.89
N LEU A 13 -1.24 15.08 18.03
CA LEU A 13 -1.61 14.00 18.94
C LEU A 13 -2.74 14.49 19.88
N ARG A 14 -3.93 13.89 19.74
CA ARG A 14 -5.05 14.11 20.67
C ARG A 14 -5.14 12.94 21.66
N THR A 15 -5.45 13.25 22.93
CA THR A 15 -5.53 12.25 23.99
C THR A 15 -6.95 12.01 24.51
N ASN A 16 -7.90 12.79 24.06
CA ASN A 16 -9.30 12.81 24.53
C ASN A 16 -10.33 12.45 23.44
N ILE A 17 -9.90 11.72 22.40
CA ILE A 17 -10.80 11.24 21.36
C ILE A 17 -11.71 10.16 21.96
N PRO A 18 -13.03 10.20 21.74
CA PRO A 18 -13.91 9.11 22.17
C PRO A 18 -13.49 7.77 21.52
N ILE A 19 -13.61 6.67 22.28
CA ILE A 19 -13.49 5.33 21.68
C ILE A 19 -14.71 5.15 20.77
N PRO A 20 -14.54 4.67 19.52
CA PRO A 20 -15.66 4.48 18.62
C PRO A 20 -16.61 3.38 19.13
N GLU A 21 -17.91 3.63 19.04
CA GLU A 21 -18.93 2.60 19.23
C GLU A 21 -19.23 1.99 17.85
N PRO A 22 -18.91 0.70 17.61
CA PRO A 22 -19.11 0.09 16.31
C PRO A 22 -20.61 -0.02 15.99
N PRO A 23 -21.07 0.51 14.84
CA PRO A 23 -22.45 0.31 14.42
C PRO A 23 -22.70 -1.17 14.07
N PRO A 24 -23.98 -1.60 13.96
CA PRO A 24 -24.30 -2.95 13.53
C PRO A 24 -23.60 -3.34 12.23
N GLY A 25 -22.92 -4.49 12.22
CA GLY A 25 -22.11 -4.95 11.09
C GLY A 25 -20.64 -4.53 11.12
N GLU A 26 -20.22 -3.73 12.10
CA GLU A 26 -18.82 -3.38 12.33
C GLU A 26 -18.29 -4.04 13.62
N ALA A 27 -16.98 -4.09 13.73
CA ALA A 27 -16.26 -4.56 14.91
C ALA A 27 -15.37 -3.45 15.47
N LEU A 28 -15.19 -3.42 16.79
CA LEU A 28 -14.19 -2.60 17.47
C LEU A 28 -12.87 -3.38 17.49
N VAL A 29 -11.84 -2.75 16.95
CA VAL A 29 -10.49 -3.31 16.91
C VAL A 29 -9.56 -2.44 17.73
N ARG A 30 -8.91 -3.03 18.73
CA ARG A 30 -7.80 -2.43 19.45
C ARG A 30 -6.54 -2.60 18.61
N ILE A 31 -5.91 -1.50 18.24
CA ILE A 31 -4.74 -1.50 17.37
C ILE A 31 -3.50 -1.93 18.18
N LEU A 32 -2.71 -2.81 17.61
CA LEU A 32 -1.40 -3.20 18.14
C LEU A 32 -0.29 -2.39 17.46
N ARG A 33 -0.36 -2.27 16.14
CA ARG A 33 0.66 -1.62 15.33
C ARG A 33 0.07 -1.07 14.04
N ALA A 34 0.62 0.06 13.56
CA ALA A 34 0.24 0.63 12.28
C ALA A 34 1.47 1.14 11.52
N GLY A 35 1.42 1.11 10.18
CA GLY A 35 2.50 1.52 9.30
C GLY A 35 2.24 2.89 8.66
N ILE A 36 3.26 3.77 8.63
CA ILE A 36 3.17 5.05 7.94
C ILE A 36 3.36 4.83 6.43
N CYS A 37 2.34 5.17 5.65
CA CYS A 37 2.33 5.12 4.19
C CYS A 37 2.73 6.49 3.59
N HIS A 38 3.14 6.49 2.32
CA HIS A 38 3.35 7.74 1.59
C HIS A 38 2.06 8.54 1.45
N THR A 39 0.92 7.89 1.31
CA THR A 39 -0.41 8.53 1.26
C THR A 39 -0.69 9.36 2.51
N ASP A 40 -0.27 8.91 3.70
CA ASP A 40 -0.44 9.68 4.94
C ASP A 40 0.39 10.99 4.91
N LEU A 41 1.60 10.93 4.31
CA LEU A 41 2.44 12.12 4.12
C LEU A 41 1.83 13.11 3.12
N GLU A 42 1.18 12.61 2.06
CA GLU A 42 0.51 13.45 1.07
C GLU A 42 -0.81 14.05 1.62
N LEU A 43 -1.53 13.34 2.48
CA LEU A 43 -2.72 13.87 3.17
C LEU A 43 -2.39 15.11 4.01
N ILE A 44 -1.27 15.09 4.74
CA ILE A 44 -0.80 16.25 5.52
C ILE A 44 -0.49 17.45 4.60
N LYS A 45 -0.09 17.21 3.35
CA LYS A 45 0.16 18.26 2.34
C LYS A 45 -1.10 18.76 1.65
N GLY A 46 -2.29 18.18 1.99
CA GLY A 46 -3.56 18.57 1.38
C GLY A 46 -3.90 17.84 0.09
N TYR A 47 -3.33 16.66 -0.17
CA TYR A 47 -3.66 15.82 -1.32
C TYR A 47 -5.17 15.53 -1.44
N TYR A 48 -5.85 15.36 -0.30
CA TYR A 48 -7.28 15.16 -0.22
C TYR A 48 -7.82 15.89 1.01
N PRO A 49 -8.98 16.59 0.92
CA PRO A 49 -9.57 17.26 2.07
C PRO A 49 -10.04 16.21 3.09
N TYR A 50 -9.34 16.09 4.20
CA TYR A 50 -9.64 15.14 5.25
C TYR A 50 -9.48 15.77 6.63
N THR A 51 -10.42 15.46 7.52
CA THR A 51 -10.35 15.78 8.95
C THR A 51 -10.67 14.53 9.74
N GLY A 52 -9.78 14.13 10.66
CA GLY A 52 -9.92 12.93 11.47
C GLY A 52 -8.61 12.20 11.72
N ILE A 53 -8.70 10.99 12.25
CA ILE A 53 -7.56 10.12 12.48
C ILE A 53 -7.12 9.53 11.15
N ILE A 54 -5.82 9.67 10.78
CA ILE A 54 -5.24 9.09 9.58
C ILE A 54 -4.66 7.70 9.85
N GLY A 55 -4.09 7.05 8.81
CA GLY A 55 -3.48 5.71 8.89
C GLY A 55 -4.41 4.61 8.38
N HIS A 56 -3.84 3.68 7.60
CA HIS A 56 -4.62 2.66 6.89
C HIS A 56 -3.91 1.31 6.74
N GLU A 57 -2.70 1.18 7.26
CA GLU A 57 -1.96 -0.08 7.33
C GLU A 57 -1.86 -0.49 8.81
N PHE A 58 -2.54 -1.54 9.23
CA PHE A 58 -2.60 -1.89 10.65
C PHE A 58 -2.73 -3.38 10.92
N VAL A 59 -2.44 -3.76 12.17
CA VAL A 59 -2.82 -5.02 12.79
C VAL A 59 -3.38 -4.72 14.18
N GLY A 60 -4.45 -5.39 14.55
CA GLY A 60 -5.11 -5.20 15.85
C GLY A 60 -5.76 -6.48 16.36
N ILE A 61 -6.43 -6.37 17.51
CA ILE A 61 -7.21 -7.42 18.15
C ILE A 61 -8.66 -6.98 18.22
N VAL A 62 -9.59 -7.83 17.83
CA VAL A 62 -11.02 -7.56 17.92
C VAL A 62 -11.46 -7.62 19.39
N GLU A 63 -12.01 -6.51 19.91
CA GLU A 63 -12.56 -6.42 21.27
C GLU A 63 -14.09 -6.48 21.31
N GLN A 64 -14.76 -5.97 20.24
CA GLN A 64 -16.22 -6.10 20.10
C GLN A 64 -16.56 -6.52 18.68
N GLY A 65 -17.48 -7.49 18.54
CA GLY A 65 -17.88 -8.02 17.25
C GLY A 65 -18.42 -9.45 17.38
N PRO A 66 -18.47 -10.21 16.29
CA PRO A 66 -18.86 -11.62 16.33
C PRO A 66 -17.96 -12.45 17.24
N GLN A 67 -18.55 -13.39 17.99
CA GLN A 67 -17.86 -14.20 19.01
C GLN A 67 -16.60 -14.90 18.45
N GLN A 68 -16.65 -15.37 17.22
CA GLN A 68 -15.52 -16.06 16.56
C GLN A 68 -14.31 -15.14 16.26
N LEU A 69 -14.51 -13.83 16.26
CA LEU A 69 -13.44 -12.86 16.03
C LEU A 69 -12.88 -12.26 17.32
N ILE A 70 -13.59 -12.38 18.46
CA ILE A 70 -13.16 -11.81 19.75
C ILE A 70 -11.78 -12.37 20.13
N ASN A 71 -10.88 -11.46 20.52
CA ASN A 71 -9.47 -11.73 20.86
C ASN A 71 -8.62 -12.26 19.69
N GLN A 72 -9.15 -12.30 18.46
CA GLN A 72 -8.36 -12.68 17.29
C GLN A 72 -7.54 -11.50 16.76
N ARG A 73 -6.33 -11.79 16.28
CA ARG A 73 -5.52 -10.81 15.55
C ARG A 73 -6.08 -10.65 14.14
N VAL A 74 -6.31 -9.39 13.74
CA VAL A 74 -6.87 -9.06 12.43
C VAL A 74 -6.08 -7.92 11.76
N VAL A 75 -6.13 -7.93 10.45
CA VAL A 75 -5.84 -6.79 9.56
C VAL A 75 -7.12 -6.41 8.83
N GLY A 76 -7.18 -5.26 8.18
CA GLY A 76 -8.43 -4.83 7.56
C GLY A 76 -8.26 -4.14 6.21
N GLU A 77 -9.13 -4.50 5.25
CA GLU A 77 -9.26 -3.80 3.98
C GLU A 77 -9.77 -2.39 4.21
N ILE A 78 -9.15 -1.45 3.52
CA ILE A 78 -9.36 -0.01 3.78
C ILE A 78 -10.67 0.54 3.20
N ASN A 79 -11.25 -0.11 2.18
CA ASN A 79 -12.46 0.34 1.50
C ASN A 79 -13.70 -0.29 2.14
N ALA A 80 -14.40 0.46 2.99
CA ALA A 80 -15.68 0.05 3.54
C ALA A 80 -16.80 0.36 2.52
N ALA A 81 -17.30 -0.68 1.86
CA ALA A 81 -18.27 -0.57 0.77
C ALA A 81 -19.72 -0.55 1.29
N CYS A 82 -20.67 0.00 0.51
CA CYS A 82 -22.08 0.03 0.90
C CYS A 82 -22.84 -1.28 0.62
N GLY A 83 -22.25 -2.22 -0.09
CA GLY A 83 -22.86 -3.51 -0.46
C GLY A 83 -23.97 -3.44 -1.52
N THR A 84 -24.55 -2.28 -1.82
CA THR A 84 -25.80 -2.14 -2.58
C THR A 84 -25.70 -1.41 -3.92
N CYS A 85 -24.65 -0.61 -4.16
CA CYS A 85 -24.48 0.12 -5.42
C CYS A 85 -24.14 -0.81 -6.61
N ARG A 86 -24.14 -0.26 -7.82
CA ARG A 86 -23.85 -1.05 -9.05
C ARG A 86 -22.49 -1.73 -9.03
N PHE A 87 -21.46 -1.09 -8.44
CA PHE A 87 -20.12 -1.69 -8.35
C PHE A 87 -20.09 -2.84 -7.35
N CYS A 88 -20.70 -2.66 -6.16
CA CYS A 88 -20.80 -3.73 -5.16
C CYS A 88 -21.51 -4.97 -5.72
N ARG A 89 -22.65 -4.79 -6.43
CA ARG A 89 -23.41 -5.90 -7.06
C ARG A 89 -22.63 -6.62 -8.17
N ARG A 90 -21.58 -5.99 -8.73
CA ARG A 90 -20.67 -6.56 -9.73
C ARG A 90 -19.42 -7.19 -9.12
N GLY A 91 -19.32 -7.29 -7.79
CA GLY A 91 -18.14 -7.80 -7.11
C GLY A 91 -16.93 -6.85 -7.13
N GLN A 92 -17.18 -5.53 -7.25
CA GLN A 92 -16.16 -4.50 -7.29
C GLN A 92 -16.28 -3.52 -6.10
N PRO A 93 -16.22 -4.00 -4.84
CA PRO A 93 -16.45 -3.17 -3.65
C PRO A 93 -15.43 -2.04 -3.50
N THR A 94 -14.20 -2.23 -3.96
CA THR A 94 -13.15 -1.21 -3.94
C THR A 94 -13.48 0.03 -4.78
N HIS A 95 -14.43 -0.09 -5.73
CA HIS A 95 -14.97 0.98 -6.57
C HIS A 95 -16.37 1.44 -6.15
N CYS A 96 -16.82 1.06 -4.95
CA CYS A 96 -18.13 1.47 -4.42
C CYS A 96 -18.31 2.99 -4.49
N GLU A 97 -19.48 3.44 -4.99
CA GLU A 97 -19.80 4.87 -5.14
C GLU A 97 -19.94 5.58 -3.79
N ASN A 98 -20.33 4.85 -2.75
CA ASN A 98 -20.56 5.36 -1.40
C ASN A 98 -19.53 4.82 -0.39
N ARG A 99 -18.36 4.40 -0.86
CA ARG A 99 -17.36 3.87 0.07
C ARG A 99 -16.80 4.94 0.99
N THR A 100 -16.54 4.57 2.21
CA THR A 100 -15.59 5.26 3.07
C THR A 100 -14.24 4.57 2.99
N VAL A 101 -13.15 5.30 3.24
CA VAL A 101 -11.80 4.74 3.18
C VAL A 101 -11.07 5.04 4.47
N LEU A 102 -10.61 3.99 5.13
CA LEU A 102 -9.95 4.04 6.44
C LEU A 102 -8.81 5.07 6.42
N GLY A 103 -8.90 6.09 7.28
CA GLY A 103 -7.89 7.14 7.43
C GLY A 103 -7.70 8.07 6.23
N ILE A 104 -8.60 8.03 5.23
CA ILE A 104 -8.46 8.80 3.98
C ILE A 104 -9.78 9.48 3.56
N VAL A 105 -10.92 8.78 3.59
CA VAL A 105 -12.21 9.32 3.17
C VAL A 105 -13.30 8.99 4.19
N ASN A 106 -13.78 9.99 4.90
CA ASN A 106 -14.95 9.91 5.79
C ASN A 106 -14.95 8.74 6.80
N ARG A 107 -13.78 8.23 7.19
CA ARG A 107 -13.60 7.16 8.19
C ARG A 107 -12.29 7.37 8.94
N ASN A 108 -12.35 7.40 10.27
CA ASN A 108 -11.18 7.47 11.12
C ASN A 108 -10.26 6.27 10.88
N GLY A 109 -8.95 6.54 10.87
CA GLY A 109 -7.90 5.59 10.54
C GLY A 109 -7.27 4.90 11.74
N ALA A 110 -6.13 4.27 11.47
CA ALA A 110 -5.47 3.34 12.37
C ALA A 110 -4.37 3.96 13.26
N PHE A 111 -4.07 5.26 13.14
CA PHE A 111 -3.11 5.89 14.05
C PHE A 111 -3.80 6.34 15.34
N ALA A 112 -4.45 5.39 16.00
CA ALA A 112 -5.12 5.53 17.27
C ALA A 112 -5.12 4.20 18.03
N GLU A 113 -5.57 4.23 19.29
CA GLU A 113 -5.65 3.01 20.11
C GLU A 113 -6.76 2.05 19.61
N TYR A 114 -7.82 2.59 19.01
CA TYR A 114 -8.99 1.83 18.53
C TYR A 114 -9.48 2.36 17.18
N LEU A 115 -10.05 1.47 16.39
CA LEU A 115 -10.85 1.81 15.20
C LEU A 115 -12.10 0.93 15.11
N SER A 116 -13.09 1.38 14.32
CA SER A 116 -14.25 0.57 13.90
C SER A 116 -14.18 0.29 12.40
N LEU A 117 -14.44 -0.96 12.01
CA LEU A 117 -14.39 -1.37 10.61
C LEU A 117 -15.46 -2.45 10.35
N PRO A 118 -16.09 -2.50 9.13
CA PRO A 118 -17.00 -3.57 8.78
C PRO A 118 -16.36 -4.96 8.97
N ILE A 119 -17.13 -5.89 9.51
CA ILE A 119 -16.67 -7.26 9.80
C ILE A 119 -16.16 -7.93 8.51
N GLU A 120 -16.79 -7.67 7.39
CA GLU A 120 -16.40 -8.20 6.07
C GLU A 120 -15.04 -7.71 5.58
N ASN A 121 -14.55 -6.58 6.10
CA ASN A 121 -13.23 -6.04 5.80
C ASN A 121 -12.11 -6.68 6.64
N LEU A 122 -12.45 -7.43 7.70
CA LEU A 122 -11.46 -7.98 8.63
C LEU A 122 -10.97 -9.35 8.18
N HIS A 123 -9.67 -9.56 8.20
CA HIS A 123 -9.01 -10.82 7.87
C HIS A 123 -8.17 -11.30 9.04
N LEU A 124 -8.30 -12.59 9.39
CA LEU A 124 -7.53 -13.21 10.46
C LEU A 124 -6.05 -13.28 10.09
N VAL A 125 -5.20 -12.87 11.02
CA VAL A 125 -3.74 -12.99 10.86
C VAL A 125 -3.31 -14.39 11.27
N PRO A 126 -2.62 -15.15 10.40
CA PRO A 126 -2.06 -16.45 10.75
C PRO A 126 -1.13 -16.38 11.97
N GLU A 127 -1.12 -17.40 12.82
CA GLU A 127 -0.34 -17.41 14.07
C GLU A 127 1.16 -17.20 13.85
N ASN A 128 1.70 -17.78 12.77
CA ASN A 128 3.11 -17.67 12.41
C ASN A 128 3.51 -16.33 11.77
N VAL A 129 2.56 -15.44 11.46
CA VAL A 129 2.85 -14.10 10.98
C VAL A 129 3.04 -13.16 12.16
N SER A 130 4.22 -12.53 12.26
CA SER A 130 4.50 -11.56 13.31
C SER A 130 3.62 -10.32 13.21
N THR A 131 3.37 -9.64 14.32
CA THR A 131 2.61 -8.37 14.35
C THR A 131 3.24 -7.31 13.43
N ALA A 132 4.58 -7.23 13.37
CA ALA A 132 5.27 -6.30 12.47
C ALA A 132 5.04 -6.65 11.00
N ALA A 133 5.12 -7.92 10.63
CA ALA A 133 4.89 -8.36 9.26
C ALA A 133 3.42 -8.17 8.84
N ALA A 134 2.47 -8.41 9.74
CA ALA A 134 1.05 -8.25 9.46
C ALA A 134 0.65 -6.81 9.06
N THR A 135 1.38 -5.78 9.52
CA THR A 135 1.13 -4.38 9.09
C THR A 135 1.42 -4.15 7.59
N PHE A 136 2.15 -5.05 6.95
CA PHE A 136 2.43 -4.98 5.52
C PHE A 136 1.37 -5.66 4.64
N THR A 137 0.31 -6.22 5.22
CA THR A 137 -0.75 -6.90 4.43
C THR A 137 -1.36 -5.96 3.39
N GLU A 138 -1.72 -4.72 3.77
CA GLU A 138 -2.29 -3.74 2.84
C GLU A 138 -1.33 -3.42 1.68
N PRO A 139 -0.07 -2.99 1.91
CA PRO A 139 0.83 -2.69 0.79
C PRO A 139 1.25 -3.91 -0.03
N ILE A 140 1.28 -5.14 0.53
CA ILE A 140 1.47 -6.37 -0.25
C ILE A 140 0.23 -6.64 -1.10
N ALA A 141 -0.98 -6.50 -0.56
CA ALA A 141 -2.21 -6.61 -1.33
C ALA A 141 -2.22 -5.62 -2.50
N ALA A 142 -1.83 -4.36 -2.25
CA ALA A 142 -1.67 -3.38 -3.31
C ALA A 142 -0.65 -3.81 -4.38
N ALA A 143 0.46 -4.46 -4.02
CA ALA A 143 1.43 -5.00 -4.97
C ALA A 143 0.82 -6.15 -5.80
N LEU A 144 0.06 -7.04 -5.19
CA LEU A 144 -0.60 -8.18 -5.83
C LEU A 144 -1.71 -7.77 -6.81
N GLU A 145 -2.31 -6.59 -6.67
CA GLU A 145 -3.34 -6.10 -7.58
C GLU A 145 -2.91 -6.09 -9.04
N ILE A 146 -1.64 -5.88 -9.31
CA ILE A 146 -1.08 -5.95 -10.67
C ILE A 146 -1.42 -7.30 -11.31
N GLN A 147 -1.23 -8.40 -10.59
CA GLN A 147 -1.44 -9.77 -11.06
C GLN A 147 -2.94 -10.15 -11.10
N GLN A 148 -3.81 -9.37 -10.44
CA GLN A 148 -5.25 -9.49 -10.59
C GLN A 148 -5.76 -8.79 -11.87
N GLN A 149 -5.09 -7.75 -12.30
CA GLN A 149 -5.49 -6.94 -13.46
C GLN A 149 -4.94 -7.47 -14.77
N ILE A 150 -3.74 -8.06 -14.75
CA ILE A 150 -3.08 -8.63 -15.95
C ILE A 150 -2.41 -9.95 -15.62
N GLN A 151 -2.42 -10.86 -16.59
CA GLN A 151 -1.66 -12.10 -16.49
C GLN A 151 -0.18 -11.82 -16.79
N ILE A 152 0.72 -12.27 -15.90
CA ILE A 152 2.18 -12.16 -16.05
C ILE A 152 2.78 -13.54 -15.89
N GLY A 153 3.61 -13.96 -16.84
CA GLY A 153 4.23 -15.28 -16.84
C GLY A 153 5.71 -15.25 -17.20
N LYS A 154 6.28 -16.43 -17.34
CA LYS A 154 7.72 -16.66 -17.55
C LYS A 154 8.29 -16.02 -18.83
N ASP A 155 7.44 -15.80 -19.83
CA ASP A 155 7.86 -15.30 -21.16
C ASP A 155 7.78 -13.76 -21.23
N ASP A 156 7.25 -13.10 -20.17
CA ASP A 156 7.12 -11.65 -20.10
C ASP A 156 8.41 -11.01 -19.57
N ARG A 157 8.83 -9.93 -20.19
CA ARG A 157 9.89 -9.03 -19.74
C ARG A 157 9.26 -7.87 -18.97
N VAL A 158 9.52 -7.81 -17.68
CA VAL A 158 8.87 -6.87 -16.76
C VAL A 158 9.89 -5.91 -16.17
N LEU A 159 9.61 -4.62 -16.27
CA LEU A 159 10.37 -3.55 -15.63
C LEU A 159 9.59 -2.96 -14.46
N VAL A 160 10.22 -2.85 -13.30
CA VAL A 160 9.71 -2.05 -12.17
C VAL A 160 10.59 -0.81 -12.02
N VAL A 161 9.99 0.37 -12.12
CA VAL A 161 10.66 1.65 -11.93
C VAL A 161 10.30 2.20 -10.55
N GLY A 162 11.28 2.21 -9.65
CA GLY A 162 11.16 2.68 -8.28
C GLY A 162 11.65 1.68 -7.25
N ASP A 163 12.56 2.11 -6.38
CA ASP A 163 13.20 1.33 -5.32
C ASP A 163 12.62 1.62 -3.92
N GLY A 164 11.48 2.31 -3.86
CA GLY A 164 10.76 2.61 -2.63
C GLY A 164 10.07 1.39 -2.01
N LYS A 165 9.45 1.55 -0.83
CA LYS A 165 8.77 0.47 -0.12
C LYS A 165 7.78 -0.33 -0.98
N LEU A 166 6.96 0.34 -1.79
CA LEU A 166 6.01 -0.35 -2.68
C LEU A 166 6.74 -1.07 -3.82
N GLY A 167 7.77 -0.46 -4.42
CA GLY A 167 8.59 -1.10 -5.46
C GLY A 167 9.31 -2.36 -4.97
N GLN A 168 9.78 -2.36 -3.71
CA GLN A 168 10.36 -3.53 -3.06
C GLN A 168 9.34 -4.69 -2.93
N LEU A 169 8.10 -4.40 -2.59
CA LEU A 169 7.03 -5.40 -2.48
C LEU A 169 6.57 -5.90 -3.86
N ILE A 170 6.39 -4.99 -4.82
CA ILE A 170 6.05 -5.34 -6.20
C ILE A 170 7.13 -6.25 -6.80
N ALA A 171 8.40 -5.94 -6.59
CA ALA A 171 9.50 -6.75 -7.08
C ALA A 171 9.45 -8.18 -6.54
N GLN A 172 9.20 -8.35 -5.24
CA GLN A 172 9.11 -9.68 -4.63
C GLN A 172 7.88 -10.46 -5.12
N THR A 173 6.71 -9.81 -5.23
CA THR A 173 5.49 -10.48 -5.72
C THR A 173 5.60 -10.86 -7.20
N LEU A 174 6.20 -10.00 -8.04
CA LEU A 174 6.44 -10.30 -9.47
C LEU A 174 7.48 -11.39 -9.68
N ALA A 175 8.52 -11.47 -8.86
CA ALA A 175 9.52 -12.54 -8.93
C ALA A 175 8.89 -13.94 -8.80
N LEU A 176 7.74 -14.05 -8.11
CA LEU A 176 7.02 -15.32 -7.97
C LEU A 176 6.36 -15.80 -9.27
N THR A 177 6.19 -14.93 -10.27
CA THR A 177 5.62 -15.30 -11.58
C THR A 177 6.65 -15.92 -12.52
N SER A 178 7.93 -15.93 -12.13
CA SER A 178 9.06 -16.39 -12.95
C SER A 178 9.28 -15.57 -14.24
N CYS A 179 8.73 -14.36 -14.35
CA CYS A 179 8.99 -13.46 -15.47
C CYS A 179 10.46 -12.99 -15.52
N GLU A 180 10.91 -12.48 -16.66
CA GLU A 180 12.21 -11.78 -16.75
C GLU A 180 12.06 -10.40 -16.10
N LEU A 181 12.41 -10.30 -14.80
CA LEU A 181 12.20 -9.10 -14.00
C LEU A 181 13.48 -8.26 -13.90
N LEU A 182 13.36 -6.96 -14.20
CA LEU A 182 14.36 -5.94 -13.87
C LEU A 182 13.73 -4.88 -12.98
N VAL A 183 14.41 -4.56 -11.88
CA VAL A 183 14.00 -3.46 -11.00
C VAL A 183 15.03 -2.34 -11.09
N VAL A 184 14.60 -1.13 -11.39
CA VAL A 184 15.48 0.03 -11.46
C VAL A 184 15.11 1.11 -10.44
N GLY A 185 16.11 1.78 -9.93
CA GLY A 185 15.95 2.82 -8.95
C GLY A 185 17.15 3.76 -8.88
N ARG A 186 17.11 4.67 -7.90
CA ARG A 186 18.18 5.68 -7.69
C ARG A 186 19.12 5.35 -6.53
N HIS A 187 18.70 4.42 -5.65
CA HIS A 187 19.42 4.14 -4.40
C HIS A 187 20.03 2.73 -4.43
N LYS A 188 21.33 2.65 -4.67
CA LYS A 188 22.07 1.37 -4.75
C LYS A 188 21.83 0.47 -3.52
N GLU A 189 21.81 1.05 -2.33
CA GLU A 189 21.58 0.33 -1.07
C GLU A 189 20.23 -0.41 -1.05
N LYS A 190 19.17 0.24 -1.52
CA LYS A 190 17.83 -0.38 -1.60
C LYS A 190 17.78 -1.48 -2.66
N LEU A 191 18.46 -1.27 -3.79
CA LEU A 191 18.56 -2.27 -4.85
C LEU A 191 19.36 -3.49 -4.41
N THR A 192 20.35 -3.33 -3.54
CA THR A 192 21.15 -4.44 -2.99
C THR A 192 20.28 -5.45 -2.24
N ASN A 193 19.25 -5.00 -1.52
CA ASN A 193 18.32 -5.88 -0.82
C ASN A 193 17.56 -6.81 -1.78
N LEU A 194 17.15 -6.30 -2.94
CA LEU A 194 16.51 -7.10 -3.98
C LEU A 194 17.49 -8.02 -4.70
N SER A 195 18.69 -7.53 -4.97
CA SER A 195 19.75 -8.36 -5.59
C SER A 195 20.11 -9.55 -4.69
N ALA A 196 20.16 -9.37 -3.38
CA ALA A 196 20.40 -10.45 -2.41
C ALA A 196 19.31 -11.55 -2.45
N LYS A 197 18.12 -11.20 -2.95
CA LYS A 197 16.99 -12.14 -3.17
C LYS A 197 16.98 -12.75 -4.59
N GLY A 198 18.03 -12.54 -5.39
CA GLY A 198 18.13 -13.03 -6.75
C GLY A 198 17.36 -12.23 -7.80
N ILE A 199 16.80 -11.07 -7.43
CA ILE A 199 16.10 -10.20 -8.36
C ILE A 199 17.11 -9.29 -9.09
N LYS A 200 17.07 -9.26 -10.43
CA LYS A 200 17.94 -8.42 -11.23
C LYS A 200 17.63 -6.94 -10.99
N THR A 201 18.64 -6.16 -10.69
CA THR A 201 18.50 -4.73 -10.41
C THR A 201 19.46 -3.89 -11.25
N GLY A 202 19.12 -2.61 -11.44
CA GLY A 202 19.96 -1.67 -12.18
C GLY A 202 19.65 -0.21 -11.80
N LEU A 203 20.46 0.70 -12.30
CA LEU A 203 20.17 2.12 -12.25
C LEU A 203 19.28 2.51 -13.45
N ALA A 204 18.57 3.62 -13.33
CA ALA A 204 17.65 4.12 -14.34
C ALA A 204 18.30 4.29 -15.73
N ASP A 205 19.59 4.65 -15.79
CA ASP A 205 20.35 4.83 -17.04
C ASP A 205 20.67 3.52 -17.77
N SER A 206 20.50 2.37 -17.11
CA SER A 206 20.76 1.04 -17.69
C SER A 206 19.55 0.43 -18.39
N VAL A 207 18.42 1.14 -18.44
CA VAL A 207 17.18 0.63 -19.02
C VAL A 207 17.25 0.63 -20.55
N THR A 208 17.00 -0.53 -21.15
CA THR A 208 16.88 -0.66 -22.60
C THR A 208 15.53 -0.14 -23.08
N ASP A 209 15.57 0.78 -24.04
CA ASP A 209 14.36 1.33 -24.66
C ASP A 209 13.64 0.27 -25.51
N ARG A 210 12.30 0.33 -25.56
CA ARG A 210 11.42 -0.49 -26.41
C ARG A 210 11.65 -2.01 -26.25
N TYR A 211 11.98 -2.45 -25.05
CA TYR A 211 12.35 -3.85 -24.76
C TYR A 211 11.29 -4.59 -23.95
N PHE A 212 10.71 -3.97 -22.95
CA PHE A 212 9.84 -4.62 -21.98
C PHE A 212 8.40 -4.76 -22.49
N ASP A 213 7.76 -5.87 -22.12
CA ASP A 213 6.36 -6.16 -22.38
C ASP A 213 5.46 -5.38 -21.41
N ILE A 214 5.90 -5.28 -20.16
CA ILE A 214 5.20 -4.64 -19.05
C ILE A 214 6.17 -3.72 -18.31
N SER A 215 5.74 -2.51 -18.01
CA SER A 215 6.44 -1.59 -17.10
C SER A 215 5.54 -1.15 -15.97
N VAL A 216 6.07 -1.14 -14.75
CA VAL A 216 5.36 -0.68 -13.55
C VAL A 216 6.04 0.59 -13.04
N ASP A 217 5.33 1.71 -13.05
CA ASP A 217 5.80 2.93 -12.40
C ASP A 217 5.26 3.02 -10.97
N CYS A 218 6.17 2.97 -10.00
CA CYS A 218 5.90 3.16 -8.59
C CYS A 218 6.72 4.31 -7.97
N THR A 219 7.10 5.30 -8.80
CA THR A 219 7.92 6.44 -8.37
C THR A 219 7.11 7.65 -7.94
N GLY A 220 5.93 7.86 -8.53
CA GLY A 220 5.09 9.04 -8.32
C GLY A 220 5.69 10.34 -8.88
N ASN A 221 6.59 10.26 -9.86
CA ASN A 221 7.17 11.44 -10.49
C ASN A 221 7.30 11.28 -12.02
N PRO A 222 7.32 12.41 -12.78
CA PRO A 222 7.36 12.38 -14.24
C PRO A 222 8.58 11.66 -14.84
N GLU A 223 9.73 11.71 -14.18
CA GLU A 223 10.95 11.05 -14.65
C GLU A 223 10.78 9.53 -14.65
N GLY A 224 10.24 8.95 -13.55
CA GLY A 224 9.95 7.53 -13.47
C GLY A 224 8.94 7.07 -14.52
N PHE A 225 7.88 7.85 -14.73
CA PHE A 225 6.92 7.60 -15.80
C PHE A 225 7.60 7.55 -17.19
N ASN A 226 8.45 8.53 -17.49
CA ASN A 226 9.14 8.60 -18.78
C ASN A 226 10.08 7.41 -18.99
N ILE A 227 10.80 6.96 -17.95
CA ILE A 227 11.62 5.75 -17.99
C ILE A 227 10.74 4.53 -18.28
N ALA A 228 9.65 4.35 -17.51
CA ALA A 228 8.73 3.23 -17.68
C ALA A 228 8.10 3.22 -19.09
N ARG A 229 7.70 4.39 -19.62
CA ARG A 229 7.09 4.51 -20.95
C ARG A 229 8.08 4.21 -22.08
N ARG A 230 9.28 4.81 -22.07
CA ARG A 230 10.27 4.59 -23.15
C ARG A 230 10.78 3.14 -23.22
N ALA A 231 10.80 2.46 -22.07
CA ALA A 231 11.23 1.07 -21.96
C ALA A 231 10.27 0.07 -22.63
N LEU A 232 8.98 0.43 -22.79
CA LEU A 232 7.97 -0.44 -23.36
C LEU A 232 8.14 -0.60 -24.87
N ARG A 233 8.06 -1.86 -25.34
CA ARG A 233 7.86 -2.15 -26.75
C ARG A 233 6.49 -1.70 -27.23
N PRO A 234 6.25 -1.58 -28.55
CA PRO A 234 4.90 -1.42 -29.06
C PRO A 234 3.96 -2.52 -28.54
N ARG A 235 2.72 -2.14 -28.25
CA ARG A 235 1.67 -2.98 -27.63
C ARG A 235 2.01 -3.47 -26.24
N GLY A 236 2.95 -2.79 -25.54
CA GLY A 236 3.25 -3.05 -24.13
C GLY A 236 2.22 -2.46 -23.17
N THR A 237 2.32 -2.85 -21.91
CA THR A 237 1.42 -2.38 -20.84
C THR A 237 2.18 -1.56 -19.82
N LEU A 238 1.73 -0.32 -19.57
CA LEU A 238 2.22 0.57 -18.52
C LEU A 238 1.27 0.56 -17.32
N ILE A 239 1.77 0.17 -16.16
CA ILE A 239 1.00 0.12 -14.92
C ILE A 239 1.43 1.28 -14.02
N LEU A 240 0.47 2.13 -13.64
CA LEU A 240 0.67 3.24 -12.70
C LEU A 240 0.25 2.79 -11.29
N LYS A 241 1.23 2.71 -10.39
CA LYS A 241 1.03 2.30 -8.99
C LYS A 241 1.09 3.45 -8.00
N SER A 242 1.59 4.61 -8.44
CA SER A 242 1.70 5.79 -7.58
C SER A 242 0.75 6.89 -8.04
N THR A 243 0.27 7.66 -7.07
CA THR A 243 -0.36 8.96 -7.34
C THR A 243 0.72 10.01 -7.55
N TYR A 244 0.42 11.03 -8.33
CA TYR A 244 1.32 12.13 -8.62
C TYR A 244 0.88 13.38 -7.88
N ALA A 245 1.82 14.12 -7.33
CA ALA A 245 1.57 15.46 -6.83
C ALA A 245 1.44 16.41 -8.01
N GLY A 246 0.21 16.75 -8.41
CA GLY A 246 -0.09 17.58 -9.57
C GLY A 246 -0.32 16.79 -10.86
N ASN A 247 -0.22 17.48 -12.01
CA ASN A 247 -0.51 16.90 -13.33
C ASN A 247 0.73 16.21 -13.90
N LEU A 248 0.53 15.04 -14.49
CA LEU A 248 1.50 14.35 -15.32
C LEU A 248 1.28 14.76 -16.78
N SER A 249 2.29 15.42 -17.38
CA SER A 249 2.29 15.67 -18.83
C SER A 249 2.75 14.42 -19.56
N LEU A 250 1.98 13.99 -20.56
CA LEU A 250 2.30 12.82 -21.37
C LEU A 250 2.16 13.12 -22.87
N ASP A 251 3.00 12.50 -23.69
CA ASP A 251 2.85 12.51 -25.15
C ASP A 251 1.83 11.45 -25.56
N ALA A 252 0.59 11.89 -25.76
CA ALA A 252 -0.50 11.04 -26.19
C ALA A 252 -0.27 10.39 -27.55
N SER A 253 0.45 11.09 -28.48
CA SER A 253 0.76 10.55 -29.82
C SER A 253 1.61 9.30 -29.72
N SER A 254 2.59 9.27 -28.81
CA SER A 254 3.43 8.09 -28.61
C SER A 254 2.65 6.89 -28.04
N LEU A 255 1.62 7.14 -27.24
CA LEU A 255 0.75 6.07 -26.72
C LEU A 255 -0.11 5.47 -27.85
N VAL A 256 -0.65 6.32 -28.72
CA VAL A 256 -1.49 5.90 -29.86
C VAL A 256 -0.66 5.14 -30.91
N VAL A 257 0.50 5.67 -31.30
CA VAL A 257 1.36 5.06 -32.33
C VAL A 257 1.92 3.71 -31.90
N ASP A 258 2.29 3.59 -30.64
CA ASP A 258 2.80 2.33 -30.07
C ASP A 258 1.67 1.41 -29.53
N GLU A 259 0.40 1.79 -29.60
CA GLU A 259 -0.75 1.03 -29.08
C GLU A 259 -0.57 0.60 -27.60
N ILE A 260 -0.10 1.54 -26.75
CA ILE A 260 0.21 1.24 -25.36
C ILE A 260 -1.08 1.11 -24.52
N THR A 261 -1.16 0.03 -23.74
CA THR A 261 -2.19 -0.11 -22.71
C THR A 261 -1.74 0.59 -21.43
N LEU A 262 -2.56 1.51 -20.88
CA LEU A 262 -2.30 2.20 -19.62
C LEU A 262 -3.28 1.73 -18.55
N ILE A 263 -2.77 1.22 -17.42
CA ILE A 263 -3.57 0.68 -16.32
C ILE A 263 -3.24 1.42 -15.03
N GLY A 264 -4.26 1.99 -14.37
CA GLY A 264 -4.16 2.44 -12.99
C GLY A 264 -4.38 1.27 -12.03
N SER A 265 -3.56 1.14 -10.99
CA SER A 265 -3.62 0.01 -10.06
C SER A 265 -3.46 0.49 -8.61
N ARG A 266 -4.33 0.00 -7.69
CA ARG A 266 -4.29 0.39 -6.27
C ARG A 266 -4.56 -0.81 -5.36
N CYS A 267 -5.54 -0.80 -4.51
CA CYS A 267 -5.89 -1.82 -3.52
C CYS A 267 -6.03 -3.23 -4.13
N GLY A 268 -5.62 -4.25 -3.41
CA GLY A 268 -5.65 -5.63 -3.87
C GLY A 268 -6.11 -6.62 -2.79
N PRO A 269 -5.97 -7.93 -3.05
CA PRO A 269 -6.54 -8.99 -2.22
C PRO A 269 -5.73 -9.23 -0.94
N PHE A 270 -6.39 -9.17 0.24
CA PHE A 270 -5.74 -9.36 1.55
C PHE A 270 -5.42 -10.82 1.85
N VAL A 271 -6.28 -11.77 1.48
CA VAL A 271 -6.06 -13.19 1.76
C VAL A 271 -4.77 -13.69 1.11
N PRO A 272 -4.53 -13.50 -0.21
CA PRO A 272 -3.25 -13.86 -0.80
C PRO A 272 -2.05 -13.13 -0.20
N ALA A 273 -2.22 -11.87 0.23
CA ALA A 273 -1.13 -11.13 0.88
C ALA A 273 -0.72 -11.76 2.21
N LEU A 274 -1.69 -12.18 3.03
CA LEU A 274 -1.44 -12.93 4.26
C LEU A 274 -0.81 -14.31 4.02
N GLU A 275 -1.22 -15.01 2.95
CA GLU A 275 -0.61 -16.28 2.55
C GLU A 275 0.86 -16.11 2.17
N LEU A 276 1.23 -15.04 1.47
CA LEU A 276 2.63 -14.74 1.14
C LEU A 276 3.47 -14.46 2.38
N LEU A 277 2.90 -13.78 3.39
CA LEU A 277 3.56 -13.57 4.68
C LEU A 277 3.68 -14.87 5.46
N ALA A 278 2.61 -15.68 5.54
CA ALA A 278 2.59 -16.94 6.28
C ALA A 278 3.53 -18.00 5.69
N THR A 279 3.75 -17.96 4.37
CA THR A 279 4.66 -18.86 3.66
C THR A 279 6.06 -18.28 3.45
N GLU A 280 6.34 -17.11 4.03
CA GLU A 280 7.63 -16.39 3.97
C GLU A 280 8.12 -16.12 2.53
N LYS A 281 7.18 -16.08 1.55
CA LYS A 281 7.51 -15.78 0.15
C LYS A 281 7.80 -14.30 -0.10
N VAL A 282 7.35 -13.43 0.80
CA VAL A 282 7.67 -12.01 0.82
C VAL A 282 8.30 -11.67 2.15
N ASP A 283 9.52 -11.15 2.12
CA ASP A 283 10.24 -10.68 3.29
C ASP A 283 10.03 -9.17 3.45
N VAL A 284 9.55 -8.78 4.61
CA VAL A 284 9.25 -7.37 4.95
C VAL A 284 10.14 -6.82 6.06
N GLN A 285 10.92 -7.66 6.72
CA GLN A 285 11.70 -7.26 7.91
C GLN A 285 12.71 -6.17 7.59
N TYR A 286 13.44 -6.30 6.48
CA TYR A 286 14.45 -5.33 6.05
C TYR A 286 13.85 -3.98 5.59
N LEU A 287 12.52 -3.91 5.42
CA LEU A 287 11.82 -2.69 5.05
C LEU A 287 11.53 -1.80 6.26
N ILE A 288 11.62 -2.33 7.48
CA ILE A 288 11.31 -1.61 8.71
C ILE A 288 12.54 -0.84 9.18
N ASP A 289 12.47 0.49 9.12
CA ASP A 289 13.55 1.37 9.58
C ASP A 289 13.49 1.60 11.10
N SER A 290 12.29 1.80 11.63
CA SER A 290 12.13 2.18 13.04
C SER A 290 10.73 1.97 13.57
N TYR A 291 10.64 1.89 14.89
CA TYR A 291 9.41 1.80 15.67
C TYR A 291 9.31 3.01 16.58
N TYR A 292 8.11 3.56 16.70
CA TYR A 292 7.80 4.67 17.59
C TYR A 292 6.51 4.37 18.36
N PRO A 293 6.44 4.70 19.66
CA PRO A 293 5.16 4.67 20.36
C PRO A 293 4.23 5.74 19.76
N LEU A 294 2.90 5.52 19.80
CA LEU A 294 1.91 6.48 19.29
C LEU A 294 2.10 7.89 19.87
N SER A 295 2.56 7.99 21.14
CA SER A 295 2.87 9.26 21.79
C SER A 295 3.97 10.08 21.09
N GLN A 296 4.84 9.45 20.32
CA GLN A 296 5.87 10.07 19.50
C GLN A 296 5.51 10.05 18.00
N GLY A 297 4.21 9.98 17.69
CA GLY A 297 3.75 9.87 16.31
C GLY A 297 4.19 11.01 15.41
N LEU A 298 4.30 12.24 15.93
CA LEU A 298 4.79 13.39 15.14
C LEU A 298 6.27 13.21 14.76
N GLU A 299 7.10 12.72 15.69
CA GLU A 299 8.50 12.40 15.42
C GLU A 299 8.63 11.26 14.39
N ALA A 300 7.75 10.25 14.49
CA ALA A 300 7.67 9.16 13.53
C ALA A 300 7.36 9.65 12.11
N PHE A 301 6.48 10.64 11.97
CA PHE A 301 6.18 11.28 10.69
C PHE A 301 7.37 12.06 10.14
N GLU A 302 8.12 12.80 10.98
CA GLU A 302 9.36 13.45 10.55
C GLU A 302 10.40 12.42 10.08
N LYS A 303 10.56 11.31 10.82
CA LYS A 303 11.42 10.19 10.39
C LYS A 303 10.96 9.61 9.05
N ALA A 304 9.65 9.39 8.84
CA ALA A 304 9.10 8.83 7.61
C ALA A 304 9.30 9.72 6.37
N LYS A 305 9.46 11.04 6.54
CA LYS A 305 9.80 12.00 5.47
C LYS A 305 11.28 11.94 5.08
N THR A 306 12.13 11.35 5.90
CA THR A 306 13.57 11.31 5.66
C THR A 306 13.91 10.50 4.43
N LYS A 307 14.75 11.04 3.54
CA LYS A 307 15.21 10.35 2.34
C LYS A 307 15.92 9.05 2.72
N GLY A 308 15.55 7.97 2.07
CA GLY A 308 16.14 6.65 2.31
C GLY A 308 15.28 5.75 3.19
N VAL A 309 14.48 6.30 4.09
CA VAL A 309 13.57 5.56 4.97
C VAL A 309 12.51 4.82 4.16
N LEU A 310 12.29 3.53 4.47
CA LEU A 310 11.28 2.70 3.79
C LEU A 310 9.98 2.63 4.60
N LYS A 311 10.00 2.06 5.79
CA LYS A 311 8.79 1.92 6.63
C LYS A 311 9.08 2.30 8.09
N VAL A 312 8.24 3.19 8.61
CA VAL A 312 8.17 3.50 10.04
C VAL A 312 6.89 2.92 10.59
N LEU A 313 6.98 2.22 11.72
CA LEU A 313 5.86 1.61 12.41
C LEU A 313 5.54 2.36 13.71
N LEU A 314 4.24 2.57 13.95
CA LEU A 314 3.71 3.07 15.22
C LEU A 314 3.25 1.89 16.08
N GLU A 315 3.64 1.89 17.34
CA GLU A 315 3.20 0.94 18.36
C GLU A 315 2.16 1.61 19.25
N MET A 316 1.00 0.99 19.35
CA MET A 316 -0.04 1.43 20.27
C MET A 316 0.27 0.81 21.64
N SER A 317 0.50 1.67 22.63
CA SER A 317 0.79 1.21 23.98
C SER A 317 -0.35 0.30 24.47
N SER A 318 0.00 -0.84 25.00
CA SER A 318 -0.90 -1.71 25.76
C SER A 318 -1.31 -1.07 27.09
#